data_6507af02561746d2e7c2f183c3139279
#
_entry.id   6507af02561746d2e7c2f183c3139279
#
_cell.length_a   1.000
_cell.length_b   1.000
_cell.length_c   1.000
_cell.angle_alpha   90.00
_cell.angle_beta   90.00
_cell.angle_gamma   90.00
#
_symmetry.space_group_name_H-M   'P 1'
#
loop_
_entity.id
_entity.type
_entity.pdbx_description
1 polymer ?
#
loop_
_entity_poly.entity_id
_entity_poly.type
_entity_poly.pdbx_seq_one_letter_code
_entity_poly.pdbx_strand_id
1 'polypeptide(L)'
;MGMACGVLAPAGRVVAADAKSLNIVFVNPGKTGEVYWDMVAQTMQAAGRKLDAHVEVLTSERNYRTMQELGFGVVARPDKPDFLILSNEESAAVPILEAAEAAGVKTLLLSNTLIGEDAARLGPPRQTLKTWLGDITTDLQTAGARMANALISAARAEKWQSPDGKIHILGIGGDEITPASIARNAGLQLAVAAAPDVVVDRMLFANWTQSEAEQVTANYLSWAARKEIRPAGIWAGNDPMALGALRAATAAGLMPGRNIQVVGLNWSEDALREIRAGRLLLTDGGHFLLGGWSIILLRDYADGCDFAATSPRVEAKTSAITRDNLAAVGDLIKTRAFDRIDFARFRARAGRCGQYDFSVDALISSLTLPEGTAD
;
A
#
# COMPACT_ATOMS: atom_id res chain seq x y z
N MET A 1 -5.27 73.15 -16.53
CA MET A 1 -5.68 71.91 -17.16
C MET A 1 -4.41 71.16 -17.60
N GLY A 2 -3.90 70.28 -16.78
CA GLY A 2 -2.71 69.46 -17.08
C GLY A 2 -3.09 68.00 -17.05
N MET A 3 -3.09 67.35 -18.20
CA MET A 3 -3.29 65.86 -18.34
C MET A 3 -1.99 65.17 -17.95
N ALA A 4 -2.04 64.35 -16.90
CA ALA A 4 -0.99 63.39 -16.57
C ALA A 4 -1.20 62.10 -17.32
N CYS A 5 -0.30 61.77 -18.26
CA CYS A 5 -0.25 60.49 -18.97
C CYS A 5 0.42 59.46 -18.06
N GLY A 6 -0.37 58.53 -17.51
CA GLY A 6 0.14 57.36 -16.76
C GLY A 6 0.68 56.34 -17.74
N VAL A 7 1.97 56.05 -17.67
CA VAL A 7 2.63 54.96 -18.38
C VAL A 7 2.38 53.67 -17.60
N LEU A 8 1.55 52.75 -18.14
CA LEU A 8 1.43 51.39 -17.65
C LEU A 8 2.69 50.60 -18.06
N ALA A 9 3.47 50.18 -17.08
CA ALA A 9 4.55 49.19 -17.29
C ALA A 9 3.97 47.84 -17.63
N PRO A 10 4.52 47.09 -18.59
CA PRO A 10 4.05 45.76 -18.91
C PRO A 10 4.37 44.80 -17.75
N ALA A 11 3.37 44.06 -17.29
CA ALA A 11 3.53 42.95 -16.35
C ALA A 11 4.51 41.93 -16.93
N GLY A 12 5.68 41.84 -16.35
CA GLY A 12 6.69 40.86 -16.72
C GLY A 12 6.10 39.43 -16.58
N ARG A 13 6.06 38.69 -17.66
CA ARG A 13 5.80 37.28 -17.66
C ARG A 13 6.92 36.62 -16.84
N VAL A 14 6.61 36.12 -15.64
CA VAL A 14 7.51 35.25 -14.91
C VAL A 14 7.60 33.97 -15.76
N VAL A 15 8.70 33.82 -16.49
CA VAL A 15 9.08 32.58 -17.13
C VAL A 15 9.34 31.61 -15.96
N ALA A 16 8.48 30.61 -15.80
CA ALA A 16 8.76 29.52 -14.89
C ALA A 16 10.11 28.93 -15.33
N ALA A 17 11.11 28.95 -14.44
CA ALA A 17 12.36 28.26 -14.70
C ALA A 17 12.00 26.80 -15.01
N ASP A 18 12.56 26.25 -16.11
CA ASP A 18 12.39 24.86 -16.48
C ASP A 18 12.74 24.01 -15.25
N ALA A 19 11.73 23.34 -14.69
CA ALA A 19 11.91 22.52 -13.52
C ALA A 19 12.88 21.40 -13.89
N LYS A 20 13.99 21.26 -13.13
CA LYS A 20 14.98 20.21 -13.35
C LYS A 20 14.30 18.84 -13.30
N SER A 21 14.52 18.00 -14.31
CA SER A 21 14.12 16.58 -14.27
C SER A 21 14.79 15.89 -13.09
N LEU A 22 14.03 15.10 -12.34
CA LEU A 22 14.52 14.39 -11.15
C LEU A 22 14.99 12.99 -11.51
N ASN A 23 16.12 12.56 -10.91
CA ASN A 23 16.58 11.18 -10.94
C ASN A 23 16.24 10.51 -9.61
N ILE A 24 15.37 9.50 -9.65
CA ILE A 24 14.88 8.79 -8.48
C ILE A 24 15.21 7.30 -8.64
N VAL A 25 15.77 6.67 -7.61
CA VAL A 25 15.98 5.23 -7.58
C VAL A 25 15.06 4.63 -6.53
N PHE A 26 14.35 3.58 -6.87
CA PHE A 26 13.58 2.75 -5.96
C PHE A 26 14.22 1.37 -5.81
N VAL A 27 14.68 1.03 -4.60
CA VAL A 27 15.07 -0.34 -4.26
C VAL A 27 13.82 -1.09 -3.82
N ASN A 28 13.28 -1.86 -4.75
CA ASN A 28 12.06 -2.64 -4.60
C ASN A 28 12.36 -3.93 -3.82
N PRO A 29 11.72 -4.18 -2.67
CA PRO A 29 11.97 -5.38 -1.87
C PRO A 29 11.28 -6.65 -2.43
N GLY A 30 10.36 -6.50 -3.38
CA GLY A 30 9.58 -7.61 -3.95
C GLY A 30 10.38 -8.54 -4.84
N LYS A 31 9.70 -9.55 -5.38
CA LYS A 31 10.22 -10.40 -6.46
C LYS A 31 9.80 -9.84 -7.82
N THR A 32 10.58 -10.14 -8.84
CA THR A 32 10.16 -9.91 -10.22
C THR A 32 8.84 -10.65 -10.50
N GLY A 33 7.82 -9.92 -11.00
CA GLY A 33 6.50 -10.47 -11.26
C GLY A 33 5.57 -10.55 -10.02
N GLU A 34 6.00 -10.05 -8.87
CA GLU A 34 5.15 -9.94 -7.69
C GLU A 34 4.15 -8.78 -7.85
N VAL A 35 2.87 -9.14 -8.05
CA VAL A 35 1.80 -8.22 -8.47
C VAL A 35 1.77 -6.91 -7.68
N TYR A 36 1.87 -6.97 -6.35
CA TYR A 36 1.80 -5.78 -5.51
C TYR A 36 2.97 -4.82 -5.78
N TRP A 37 4.20 -5.33 -5.72
CA TRP A 37 5.39 -4.51 -5.92
C TRP A 37 5.56 -4.04 -7.36
N ASP A 38 5.10 -4.84 -8.33
CA ASP A 38 5.00 -4.42 -9.73
C ASP A 38 4.05 -3.23 -9.89
N MET A 39 2.88 -3.25 -9.22
CA MET A 39 1.93 -2.13 -9.26
C MET A 39 2.51 -0.89 -8.56
N VAL A 40 3.24 -1.03 -7.45
CA VAL A 40 3.95 0.09 -6.81
C VAL A 40 4.93 0.72 -7.80
N ALA A 41 5.79 -0.09 -8.44
CA ALA A 41 6.77 0.40 -9.41
C ALA A 41 6.08 1.06 -10.63
N GLN A 42 5.03 0.46 -11.15
CA GLN A 42 4.29 0.98 -12.31
C GLN A 42 3.61 2.32 -12.01
N THR A 43 2.98 2.48 -10.84
CA THR A 43 2.39 3.77 -10.45
C THR A 43 3.47 4.83 -10.21
N MET A 44 4.61 4.44 -9.66
CA MET A 44 5.77 5.32 -9.49
C MET A 44 6.29 5.83 -10.84
N GLN A 45 6.48 4.92 -11.81
CA GLN A 45 6.92 5.28 -13.16
C GLN A 45 5.87 6.12 -13.91
N ALA A 46 4.58 5.82 -13.76
CA ALA A 46 3.50 6.60 -14.37
C ALA A 46 3.48 8.05 -13.81
N ALA A 47 3.62 8.20 -12.49
CA ALA A 47 3.76 9.52 -11.86
C ALA A 47 5.03 10.23 -12.32
N GLY A 48 6.14 9.51 -12.44
CA GLY A 48 7.42 10.04 -12.93
C GLY A 48 7.28 10.66 -14.32
N ARG A 49 6.66 9.97 -15.25
CA ARG A 49 6.40 10.49 -16.62
C ARG A 49 5.55 11.79 -16.62
N LYS A 50 4.60 11.90 -15.71
CA LYS A 50 3.71 13.07 -15.60
C LYS A 50 4.35 14.25 -14.87
N LEU A 51 5.34 14.00 -14.02
CA LEU A 51 5.93 14.97 -13.10
C LEU A 51 7.42 15.24 -13.38
N ASP A 52 7.88 14.92 -14.58
CA ASP A 52 9.27 15.11 -15.02
C ASP A 52 10.29 14.50 -14.04
N ALA A 53 10.11 13.20 -13.76
CA ALA A 53 11.03 12.42 -12.93
C ALA A 53 11.37 11.09 -13.64
N HIS A 54 12.65 10.80 -13.78
CA HIS A 54 13.13 9.49 -14.20
C HIS A 54 13.18 8.55 -12.99
N VAL A 55 12.52 7.39 -13.10
CA VAL A 55 12.45 6.40 -12.02
C VAL A 55 13.12 5.11 -12.44
N GLU A 56 14.27 4.82 -11.82
CA GLU A 56 14.96 3.53 -11.91
C GLU A 56 14.45 2.60 -10.80
N VAL A 57 14.11 1.35 -11.14
CA VAL A 57 13.65 0.33 -10.19
C VAL A 57 14.67 -0.81 -10.12
N LEU A 58 15.19 -1.09 -8.94
CA LEU A 58 16.12 -2.19 -8.66
C LEU A 58 15.40 -3.20 -7.74
N THR A 59 15.20 -4.43 -8.21
CA THR A 59 14.44 -5.46 -7.48
C THR A 59 15.35 -6.37 -6.70
N SER A 60 15.06 -6.58 -5.40
CA SER A 60 15.91 -7.36 -4.48
C SER A 60 15.48 -8.81 -4.27
N GLU A 61 14.45 -9.28 -4.99
CA GLU A 61 13.99 -10.67 -5.01
C GLU A 61 13.63 -11.23 -3.61
N ARG A 62 13.04 -10.41 -2.75
CA ARG A 62 12.72 -10.75 -1.35
C ARG A 62 13.95 -11.16 -0.54
N ASN A 63 15.11 -10.63 -0.89
CA ASN A 63 16.37 -10.91 -0.21
C ASN A 63 16.91 -9.62 0.42
N TYR A 64 16.93 -9.55 1.74
CA TYR A 64 17.40 -8.36 2.46
C TYR A 64 18.87 -8.01 2.21
N ARG A 65 19.74 -9.01 1.97
CA ARG A 65 21.17 -8.79 1.64
C ARG A 65 21.30 -8.15 0.27
N THR A 66 20.61 -8.70 -0.73
CA THR A 66 20.53 -8.10 -2.07
C THR A 66 19.97 -6.68 -2.01
N MET A 67 18.96 -6.43 -1.18
CA MET A 67 18.43 -5.09 -0.98
C MET A 67 19.49 -4.13 -0.44
N GLN A 68 20.28 -4.55 0.55
CA GLN A 68 21.38 -3.77 1.10
C GLN A 68 22.49 -3.53 0.07
N GLU A 69 22.91 -4.58 -0.67
CA GLU A 69 23.91 -4.46 -1.74
C GLU A 69 23.48 -3.47 -2.82
N LEU A 70 22.23 -3.53 -3.27
CA LEU A 70 21.66 -2.58 -4.23
C LEU A 70 21.65 -1.16 -3.66
N GLY A 71 21.17 -0.98 -2.43
CA GLY A 71 21.14 0.32 -1.76
C GLY A 71 22.51 0.94 -1.60
N PHE A 72 23.49 0.18 -1.12
CA PHE A 72 24.87 0.63 -1.01
C PHE A 72 25.47 0.96 -2.38
N GLY A 73 25.17 0.14 -3.41
CA GLY A 73 25.60 0.40 -4.78
C GLY A 73 25.07 1.74 -5.31
N VAL A 74 23.80 2.06 -5.04
CA VAL A 74 23.21 3.35 -5.43
C VAL A 74 23.88 4.51 -4.72
N VAL A 75 24.09 4.41 -3.41
CA VAL A 75 24.72 5.46 -2.58
C VAL A 75 26.19 5.70 -2.99
N ALA A 76 26.88 4.67 -3.47
CA ALA A 76 28.27 4.75 -3.90
C ALA A 76 28.47 5.27 -5.35
N ARG A 77 27.40 5.50 -6.12
CA ARG A 77 27.50 5.99 -7.51
C ARG A 77 28.22 7.34 -7.57
N PRO A 78 29.08 7.58 -8.58
CA PRO A 78 29.59 8.92 -8.86
C PRO A 78 28.46 9.93 -9.14
N ASP A 79 27.50 9.54 -9.99
CA ASP A 79 26.29 10.29 -10.31
C ASP A 79 25.15 9.81 -9.39
N LYS A 80 25.03 10.45 -8.23
CA LYS A 80 24.03 10.09 -7.22
C LYS A 80 22.64 10.51 -7.69
N PRO A 81 21.57 9.73 -7.37
CA PRO A 81 20.22 10.17 -7.62
C PRO A 81 19.87 11.38 -6.75
N ASP A 82 18.88 12.16 -7.19
CA ASP A 82 18.32 13.22 -6.37
C ASP A 82 17.61 12.64 -5.12
N PHE A 83 17.00 11.45 -5.27
CA PHE A 83 16.32 10.73 -4.18
C PHE A 83 16.46 9.22 -4.30
N LEU A 84 16.52 8.54 -3.15
CA LEU A 84 16.48 7.09 -3.00
C LEU A 84 15.22 6.71 -2.20
N ILE A 85 14.37 5.87 -2.79
CA ILE A 85 13.16 5.33 -2.12
C ILE A 85 13.47 3.91 -1.68
N LEU A 86 13.11 3.60 -0.42
CA LEU A 86 13.32 2.30 0.22
C LEU A 86 12.03 1.84 0.90
N SER A 87 11.92 0.54 1.15
CA SER A 87 10.92 -0.04 2.07
C SER A 87 11.64 -0.81 3.15
N ASN A 88 11.27 -0.63 4.42
CA ASN A 88 11.99 -1.27 5.54
C ASN A 88 11.43 -2.68 5.81
N GLU A 89 11.60 -3.60 4.88
CA GLU A 89 11.32 -5.02 5.13
C GLU A 89 12.48 -5.66 5.89
N GLU A 90 12.18 -6.41 6.94
CA GLU A 90 13.15 -7.10 7.79
C GLU A 90 14.31 -6.19 8.29
N SER A 91 14.00 -4.92 8.57
CA SER A 91 14.98 -3.88 8.95
C SER A 91 16.11 -3.65 7.94
N ALA A 92 15.95 -4.08 6.69
CA ALA A 92 17.00 -3.99 5.66
C ALA A 92 17.32 -2.55 5.24
N ALA A 93 16.39 -1.60 5.40
CA ALA A 93 16.62 -0.21 5.01
C ALA A 93 17.55 0.55 5.96
N VAL A 94 17.67 0.15 7.22
CA VAL A 94 18.40 0.89 8.25
C VAL A 94 19.86 1.15 7.88
N PRO A 95 20.69 0.14 7.50
CA PRO A 95 22.07 0.39 7.10
C PRO A 95 22.19 1.25 5.84
N ILE A 96 21.20 1.17 4.93
CA ILE A 96 21.17 1.98 3.71
C ILE A 96 20.88 3.44 4.04
N LEU A 97 19.96 3.72 4.98
CA LEU A 97 19.67 5.08 5.45
C LEU A 97 20.91 5.72 6.07
N GLU A 98 21.66 4.99 6.90
CA GLU A 98 22.89 5.46 7.52
C GLU A 98 23.99 5.75 6.48
N ALA A 99 24.14 4.87 5.47
CA ALA A 99 25.06 5.08 4.36
C ALA A 99 24.64 6.28 3.48
N ALA A 100 23.34 6.45 3.25
CA ALA A 100 22.77 7.58 2.50
C ALA A 100 23.01 8.90 3.24
N GLU A 101 22.87 8.93 4.57
CA GLU A 101 23.21 10.09 5.40
C GLU A 101 24.68 10.47 5.23
N ALA A 102 25.59 9.52 5.34
CA ALA A 102 27.02 9.76 5.18
C ALA A 102 27.39 10.27 3.76
N ALA A 103 26.63 9.85 2.75
CA ALA A 103 26.86 10.23 1.35
C ALA A 103 26.05 11.47 0.91
N GLY A 104 25.18 12.01 1.75
CA GLY A 104 24.32 13.15 1.44
C GLY A 104 23.18 12.83 0.45
N VAL A 105 22.79 11.55 0.29
CA VAL A 105 21.69 11.12 -0.58
C VAL A 105 20.37 11.21 0.19
N LYS A 106 19.40 11.98 -0.35
CA LYS A 106 18.09 12.11 0.29
C LYS A 106 17.26 10.85 0.11
N THR A 107 16.59 10.41 1.19
CA THR A 107 15.84 9.17 1.22
C THR A 107 14.38 9.39 1.63
N LEU A 108 13.48 8.51 1.15
CA LEU A 108 12.08 8.40 1.56
C LEU A 108 11.78 6.93 1.84
N LEU A 109 11.15 6.63 2.98
CA LEU A 109 10.61 5.29 3.22
C LEU A 109 9.19 5.17 2.68
N LEU A 110 8.90 4.04 2.06
CA LEU A 110 7.61 3.72 1.46
C LEU A 110 7.05 2.43 2.06
N SER A 111 5.78 2.43 2.43
CA SER A 111 5.02 1.29 2.95
C SER A 111 5.48 0.85 4.35
N ASN A 112 6.67 0.27 4.49
CA ASN A 112 7.23 -0.16 5.76
C ASN A 112 8.24 0.87 6.27
N THR A 113 8.00 1.37 7.48
CA THR A 113 8.87 2.32 8.17
C THR A 113 9.63 1.68 9.31
N LEU A 114 10.39 2.47 10.07
CA LEU A 114 11.11 1.97 11.23
C LEU A 114 10.16 1.69 12.39
N ILE A 115 10.36 0.56 13.06
CA ILE A 115 9.63 0.16 14.27
C ILE A 115 10.61 -0.34 15.33
N GLY A 116 10.14 -0.57 16.56
CA GLY A 116 10.90 -1.19 17.63
C GLY A 116 12.19 -0.44 17.97
N GLU A 117 13.28 -1.19 18.14
CA GLU A 117 14.58 -0.67 18.52
C GLU A 117 15.17 0.30 17.50
N ASP A 118 14.98 0.06 16.20
CA ASP A 118 15.47 0.95 15.14
C ASP A 118 14.77 2.32 15.19
N ALA A 119 13.46 2.34 15.42
CA ALA A 119 12.72 3.58 15.59
C ALA A 119 13.13 4.32 16.87
N ALA A 120 13.39 3.59 17.97
CA ALA A 120 13.87 4.19 19.22
C ALA A 120 15.28 4.78 19.08
N ARG A 121 16.17 4.10 18.33
CA ARG A 121 17.57 4.52 18.14
C ARG A 121 17.70 5.69 17.19
N LEU A 122 17.01 5.68 16.06
CA LEU A 122 17.14 6.70 15.02
C LEU A 122 16.16 7.88 15.18
N GLY A 123 15.10 7.70 15.96
CA GLY A 123 14.06 8.70 16.14
C GLY A 123 13.19 8.92 14.90
N PRO A 124 12.42 10.01 14.86
CA PRO A 124 11.63 10.37 13.69
C PRO A 124 12.52 10.85 12.52
N PRO A 125 11.98 10.87 11.27
CA PRO A 125 12.66 11.43 10.13
C PRO A 125 13.23 12.81 10.41
N ARG A 126 14.40 13.11 9.83
CA ARG A 126 15.15 14.38 9.94
C ARG A 126 15.70 14.71 11.33
N GLN A 127 15.56 13.82 12.31
CA GLN A 127 16.13 14.06 13.65
C GLN A 127 17.59 13.60 13.70
N THR A 128 17.84 12.31 13.67
CA THR A 128 19.21 11.72 13.66
C THR A 128 19.76 11.70 12.24
N LEU A 129 18.97 11.23 11.27
CA LEU A 129 19.33 11.19 9.87
C LEU A 129 18.63 12.34 9.12
N LYS A 130 19.40 13.37 8.74
CA LYS A 130 18.88 14.58 8.08
C LYS A 130 18.43 14.34 6.66
N THR A 131 19.08 13.39 5.99
CA THR A 131 18.75 12.99 4.62
C THR A 131 17.54 12.09 4.53
N TRP A 132 17.12 11.44 5.60
CA TRP A 132 15.84 10.73 5.66
C TRP A 132 14.69 11.74 5.74
N LEU A 133 14.13 12.10 4.59
CA LEU A 133 13.14 13.17 4.46
C LEU A 133 11.81 12.86 5.15
N GLY A 134 11.41 11.59 5.15
CA GLY A 134 10.13 11.16 5.72
C GLY A 134 9.70 9.78 5.29
N ASP A 135 8.46 9.47 5.66
CA ASP A 135 7.80 8.21 5.34
C ASP A 135 6.49 8.48 4.59
N ILE A 136 6.14 7.60 3.66
CA ILE A 136 4.78 7.51 3.13
C ILE A 136 4.23 6.09 3.37
N THR A 137 3.15 6.02 4.14
CA THR A 137 2.55 4.77 4.62
C THR A 137 1.03 4.78 4.45
N THR A 138 0.39 3.71 4.90
CA THR A 138 -1.08 3.62 5.03
C THR A 138 -1.46 3.09 6.39
N ASP A 139 -2.65 3.44 6.89
CA ASP A 139 -3.20 2.87 8.12
C ASP A 139 -3.68 1.43 7.89
N LEU A 140 -2.72 0.51 7.94
CA LEU A 140 -2.96 -0.91 7.75
C LEU A 140 -3.65 -1.57 8.95
N GLN A 141 -3.57 -0.97 10.13
CA GLN A 141 -4.31 -1.44 11.30
C GLN A 141 -5.81 -1.23 11.11
N THR A 142 -6.22 -0.04 10.69
CA THR A 142 -7.62 0.24 10.33
C THR A 142 -8.10 -0.64 9.17
N ALA A 143 -7.25 -0.88 8.16
CA ALA A 143 -7.57 -1.81 7.07
C ALA A 143 -7.84 -3.23 7.58
N GLY A 144 -6.94 -3.77 8.43
CA GLY A 144 -7.11 -5.10 9.04
C GLY A 144 -8.37 -5.22 9.88
N ALA A 145 -8.70 -4.18 10.67
CA ALA A 145 -9.94 -4.11 11.44
C ALA A 145 -11.18 -4.03 10.55
N ARG A 146 -11.15 -3.25 9.46
CA ARG A 146 -12.26 -3.15 8.49
C ARG A 146 -12.56 -4.49 7.84
N MET A 147 -11.52 -5.24 7.44
CA MET A 147 -11.64 -6.60 6.90
C MET A 147 -12.29 -7.55 7.90
N ALA A 148 -11.83 -7.54 9.16
CA ALA A 148 -12.37 -8.39 10.22
C ALA A 148 -13.84 -8.03 10.54
N ASN A 149 -14.17 -6.75 10.65
CA ASN A 149 -15.55 -6.29 10.89
C ASN A 149 -16.50 -6.69 9.76
N ALA A 150 -16.03 -6.71 8.51
CA ALA A 150 -16.83 -7.19 7.39
C ALA A 150 -17.14 -8.69 7.51
N LEU A 151 -16.14 -9.53 7.86
CA LEU A 151 -16.36 -10.95 8.14
C LEU A 151 -17.35 -11.17 9.26
N ILE A 152 -17.16 -10.48 10.39
CA ILE A 152 -18.02 -10.58 11.57
C ILE A 152 -19.46 -10.19 11.22
N SER A 153 -19.64 -9.09 10.50
CA SER A 153 -20.94 -8.62 10.07
C SER A 153 -21.65 -9.60 9.16
N ALA A 154 -20.93 -10.16 8.17
CA ALA A 154 -21.46 -11.15 7.26
C ALA A 154 -21.85 -12.44 8.00
N ALA A 155 -20.99 -12.94 8.89
CA ALA A 155 -21.28 -14.15 9.67
C ALA A 155 -22.50 -13.97 10.61
N ARG A 156 -22.65 -12.80 11.20
CA ARG A 156 -23.84 -12.48 12.04
C ARG A 156 -25.12 -12.40 11.22
N ALA A 157 -25.09 -11.79 10.05
CA ALA A 157 -26.24 -11.68 9.15
C ALA A 157 -26.75 -13.06 8.72
N GLU A 158 -25.84 -13.98 8.43
CA GLU A 158 -26.14 -15.34 8.00
C GLU A 158 -26.31 -16.34 9.16
N LYS A 159 -26.10 -15.88 10.41
CA LYS A 159 -26.16 -16.71 11.63
C LYS A 159 -25.18 -17.91 11.57
N TRP A 160 -23.98 -17.69 11.08
CA TRP A 160 -22.94 -18.73 10.97
C TRP A 160 -22.16 -18.90 12.28
N GLN A 161 -22.82 -19.42 13.28
CA GLN A 161 -22.21 -19.77 14.54
C GLN A 161 -21.92 -21.28 14.60
N SER A 162 -20.86 -21.62 15.29
CA SER A 162 -20.55 -22.99 15.65
C SER A 162 -21.49 -23.49 16.76
N PRO A 163 -21.51 -24.81 17.08
CA PRO A 163 -22.36 -25.36 18.14
C PRO A 163 -22.15 -24.74 19.53
N ASP A 164 -20.96 -24.16 19.78
CA ASP A 164 -20.65 -23.41 21.02
C ASP A 164 -21.22 -21.97 21.05
N GLY A 165 -21.94 -21.56 20.01
CA GLY A 165 -22.54 -20.23 19.87
C GLY A 165 -21.55 -19.14 19.43
N LYS A 166 -20.31 -19.50 19.06
CA LYS A 166 -19.29 -18.53 18.62
C LYS A 166 -19.15 -18.49 17.09
N ILE A 167 -18.68 -17.35 16.62
CA ILE A 167 -18.21 -17.13 15.24
C ILE A 167 -16.70 -17.41 15.22
N HIS A 168 -16.28 -18.45 14.50
CA HIS A 168 -14.89 -18.89 14.41
C HIS A 168 -14.22 -18.34 13.16
N ILE A 169 -13.05 -17.74 13.31
CA ILE A 169 -12.28 -17.12 12.23
C ILE A 169 -10.84 -17.69 12.24
N LEU A 170 -10.34 -18.04 11.06
CA LEU A 170 -8.91 -18.24 10.83
C LEU A 170 -8.27 -16.91 10.45
N GLY A 171 -7.17 -16.50 11.12
CA GLY A 171 -6.28 -15.44 10.70
C GLY A 171 -5.08 -16.00 9.94
N ILE A 172 -4.74 -15.40 8.79
CA ILE A 172 -3.54 -15.71 8.02
C ILE A 172 -2.74 -14.44 7.82
N GLY A 173 -1.67 -14.25 8.60
CA GLY A 173 -0.73 -13.15 8.49
C GLY A 173 0.34 -13.41 7.42
N GLY A 174 1.06 -12.35 7.04
CA GLY A 174 2.20 -12.46 6.13
C GLY A 174 3.38 -13.16 6.81
N ASP A 175 4.08 -12.41 7.65
CA ASP A 175 5.17 -12.86 8.51
C ASP A 175 5.04 -12.21 9.90
N GLU A 176 5.96 -12.50 10.83
CA GLU A 176 5.89 -12.01 12.21
C GLU A 176 6.62 -10.68 12.45
N ILE A 177 7.41 -10.19 11.48
CA ILE A 177 8.36 -9.09 11.70
C ILE A 177 8.12 -7.87 10.80
N THR A 178 7.52 -8.05 9.64
CA THR A 178 7.25 -6.93 8.72
C THR A 178 6.21 -5.98 9.32
N PRO A 179 6.47 -4.65 9.35
CA PRO A 179 5.54 -3.66 9.91
C PRO A 179 4.11 -3.77 9.37
N ALA A 180 3.98 -4.02 8.06
CA ALA A 180 2.67 -4.19 7.44
C ALA A 180 1.91 -5.41 7.95
N SER A 181 2.61 -6.54 8.20
CA SER A 181 1.99 -7.74 8.77
C SER A 181 1.53 -7.48 10.20
N ILE A 182 2.41 -6.92 11.03
CA ILE A 182 2.11 -6.59 12.44
C ILE A 182 0.89 -5.66 12.54
N ALA A 183 0.86 -4.59 11.74
CA ALA A 183 -0.24 -3.63 11.77
C ALA A 183 -1.58 -4.26 11.35
N ARG A 184 -1.61 -5.02 10.25
CA ARG A 184 -2.83 -5.71 9.77
C ARG A 184 -3.35 -6.70 10.81
N ASN A 185 -2.46 -7.51 11.40
CA ASN A 185 -2.80 -8.50 12.43
C ASN A 185 -3.35 -7.82 13.69
N ALA A 186 -2.77 -6.69 14.12
CA ALA A 186 -3.28 -5.89 15.24
C ALA A 186 -4.70 -5.39 14.96
N GLY A 187 -5.01 -5.02 13.72
CA GLY A 187 -6.36 -4.63 13.30
C GLY A 187 -7.38 -5.77 13.46
N LEU A 188 -7.04 -6.99 13.04
CA LEU A 188 -7.87 -8.18 13.28
C LEU A 188 -8.13 -8.35 14.78
N GLN A 189 -7.08 -8.30 15.59
CA GLN A 189 -7.20 -8.51 17.05
C GLN A 189 -8.09 -7.44 17.70
N LEU A 190 -7.96 -6.18 17.29
CA LEU A 190 -8.81 -5.09 17.81
C LEU A 190 -10.29 -5.32 17.49
N ALA A 191 -10.61 -5.73 16.26
CA ALA A 191 -11.99 -6.00 15.85
C ALA A 191 -12.59 -7.18 16.65
N VAL A 192 -11.81 -8.24 16.86
CA VAL A 192 -12.24 -9.41 17.63
C VAL A 192 -12.38 -9.10 19.11
N ALA A 193 -11.49 -8.31 19.69
CA ALA A 193 -11.59 -7.89 21.09
C ALA A 193 -12.87 -7.10 21.37
N ALA A 194 -13.41 -6.39 20.38
CA ALA A 194 -14.68 -5.67 20.46
C ALA A 194 -15.92 -6.57 20.21
N ALA A 195 -15.74 -7.86 19.87
CA ALA A 195 -16.80 -8.79 19.50
C ALA A 195 -16.74 -10.07 20.34
N PRO A 196 -17.38 -10.12 21.54
CA PRO A 196 -17.25 -11.23 22.50
C PRO A 196 -17.83 -12.57 22.01
N ASP A 197 -18.61 -12.54 20.94
CA ASP A 197 -19.16 -13.70 20.25
C ASP A 197 -18.22 -14.27 19.16
N VAL A 198 -17.01 -13.68 18.99
CA VAL A 198 -16.06 -14.05 17.93
C VAL A 198 -14.78 -14.64 18.53
N VAL A 199 -14.22 -15.65 17.87
CA VAL A 199 -12.96 -16.30 18.25
C VAL A 199 -12.06 -16.38 17.02
N VAL A 200 -10.80 -15.95 17.17
CA VAL A 200 -9.72 -16.32 16.25
C VAL A 200 -9.11 -17.62 16.74
N ASP A 201 -9.48 -18.74 16.08
CA ASP A 201 -9.00 -20.07 16.50
C ASP A 201 -7.50 -20.21 16.40
N ARG A 202 -6.95 -19.68 15.33
CA ARG A 202 -5.53 -19.67 15.00
C ARG A 202 -5.15 -18.39 14.28
N MET A 203 -3.98 -17.86 14.60
CA MET A 203 -3.25 -16.90 13.78
C MET A 203 -2.06 -17.63 13.18
N LEU A 204 -2.06 -17.84 11.87
CA LEU A 204 -1.02 -18.57 11.14
C LEU A 204 -0.30 -17.60 10.20
N PHE A 205 0.92 -17.95 9.79
CA PHE A 205 1.70 -17.13 8.86
C PHE A 205 2.00 -17.92 7.60
N ALA A 206 1.97 -17.25 6.45
CA ALA A 206 2.09 -17.88 5.14
C ALA A 206 3.04 -17.11 4.19
N ASN A 207 4.00 -16.36 4.76
CA ASN A 207 5.06 -15.65 4.05
C ASN A 207 4.59 -14.92 2.77
N TRP A 208 3.39 -14.32 2.86
CA TRP A 208 2.72 -13.58 1.77
C TRP A 208 2.37 -14.44 0.54
N THR A 209 2.54 -15.77 0.60
CA THR A 209 2.38 -16.66 -0.56
C THR A 209 1.03 -17.37 -0.59
N GLN A 210 0.56 -17.63 -1.81
CA GLN A 210 -0.69 -18.37 -2.04
C GLN A 210 -0.55 -19.83 -1.63
N SER A 211 0.58 -20.47 -1.98
CA SER A 211 0.78 -21.90 -1.73
C SER A 211 0.85 -22.24 -0.25
N GLU A 212 1.56 -21.41 0.54
CA GLU A 212 1.62 -21.64 1.98
C GLU A 212 0.27 -21.39 2.66
N ALA A 213 -0.44 -20.31 2.22
CA ALA A 213 -1.78 -20.06 2.73
C ALA A 213 -2.77 -21.18 2.41
N GLU A 214 -2.70 -21.78 1.22
CA GLU A 214 -3.49 -22.97 0.87
C GLU A 214 -3.19 -24.13 1.82
N GLN A 215 -1.91 -24.42 2.08
CA GLN A 215 -1.48 -25.49 2.97
C GLN A 215 -1.93 -25.27 4.42
N VAL A 216 -1.69 -24.07 5.01
CA VAL A 216 -2.06 -23.82 6.41
C VAL A 216 -3.58 -23.79 6.58
N THR A 217 -4.32 -23.31 5.58
CA THR A 217 -5.80 -23.34 5.58
C THR A 217 -6.32 -24.78 5.54
N ALA A 218 -5.79 -25.63 4.67
CA ALA A 218 -6.19 -27.04 4.60
C ALA A 218 -5.96 -27.76 5.94
N ASN A 219 -4.81 -27.51 6.58
CA ASN A 219 -4.49 -28.07 7.89
C ASN A 219 -5.47 -27.56 8.98
N TYR A 220 -5.77 -26.27 8.98
CA TYR A 220 -6.73 -25.68 9.91
C TYR A 220 -8.14 -26.28 9.71
N LEU A 221 -8.64 -26.35 8.48
CA LEU A 221 -9.98 -26.90 8.20
C LEU A 221 -10.10 -28.37 8.63
N SER A 222 -9.06 -29.16 8.41
CA SER A 222 -8.99 -30.54 8.91
C SER A 222 -9.00 -30.62 10.44
N TRP A 223 -8.32 -29.69 11.12
CA TRP A 223 -8.36 -29.58 12.58
C TRP A 223 -9.74 -29.14 13.08
N ALA A 224 -10.34 -28.14 12.47
CA ALA A 224 -11.67 -27.61 12.83
C ALA A 224 -12.75 -28.69 12.72
N ALA A 225 -12.73 -29.49 11.63
CA ALA A 225 -13.65 -30.61 11.43
C ALA A 225 -13.57 -31.66 12.56
N ARG A 226 -12.34 -32.00 13.01
CA ARG A 226 -12.15 -32.93 14.14
C ARG A 226 -12.62 -32.37 15.47
N LYS A 227 -12.73 -31.06 15.60
CA LYS A 227 -13.21 -30.33 16.79
C LYS A 227 -14.67 -29.93 16.69
N GLU A 228 -15.36 -30.35 15.64
CA GLU A 228 -16.76 -29.96 15.35
C GLU A 228 -16.97 -28.44 15.26
N ILE A 229 -15.88 -27.69 14.95
CA ILE A 229 -15.91 -26.26 14.72
C ILE A 229 -16.35 -26.00 13.28
N ARG A 230 -17.26 -25.05 13.10
CA ARG A 230 -17.71 -24.54 11.79
C ARG A 230 -17.10 -23.16 11.55
N PRO A 231 -15.98 -23.03 10.81
CA PRO A 231 -15.39 -21.73 10.55
C PRO A 231 -16.34 -20.86 9.73
N ALA A 232 -16.61 -19.66 10.20
CA ALA A 232 -17.44 -18.68 9.52
C ALA A 232 -16.63 -17.79 8.56
N GLY A 233 -15.34 -17.62 8.84
CA GLY A 233 -14.51 -16.71 8.04
C GLY A 233 -13.02 -17.03 8.05
N ILE A 234 -12.36 -16.57 6.99
CA ILE A 234 -10.90 -16.56 6.86
C ILE A 234 -10.45 -15.12 6.57
N TRP A 235 -9.70 -14.57 7.49
CA TRP A 235 -9.05 -13.28 7.35
C TRP A 235 -7.64 -13.50 6.81
N ALA A 236 -7.35 -13.03 5.59
CA ALA A 236 -6.04 -13.18 4.95
C ALA A 236 -5.38 -11.81 4.76
N GLY A 237 -4.16 -11.65 5.25
CA GLY A 237 -3.43 -10.39 5.25
C GLY A 237 -3.07 -9.84 3.87
N ASN A 238 -3.18 -10.67 2.79
CA ASN A 238 -3.11 -10.22 1.41
C ASN A 238 -3.96 -11.08 0.47
N ASP A 239 -4.12 -10.65 -0.79
CA ASP A 239 -4.91 -11.36 -1.79
C ASP A 239 -4.32 -12.72 -2.20
N PRO A 240 -3.00 -12.88 -2.44
CA PRO A 240 -2.45 -14.21 -2.71
C PRO A 240 -2.81 -15.21 -1.63
N MET A 241 -2.73 -14.85 -0.35
CA MET A 241 -3.11 -15.73 0.75
C MET A 241 -4.62 -15.97 0.79
N ALA A 242 -5.45 -14.95 0.48
CA ALA A 242 -6.90 -15.14 0.35
C ALA A 242 -7.26 -16.12 -0.76
N LEU A 243 -6.58 -16.05 -1.91
CA LEU A 243 -6.77 -16.98 -3.02
C LEU A 243 -6.36 -18.42 -2.65
N GLY A 244 -5.28 -18.60 -1.89
CA GLY A 244 -4.90 -19.89 -1.33
C GLY A 244 -5.96 -20.44 -0.39
N ALA A 245 -6.46 -19.59 0.51
CA ALA A 245 -7.54 -19.96 1.44
C ALA A 245 -8.83 -20.35 0.71
N LEU A 246 -9.20 -19.65 -0.37
CA LEU A 246 -10.36 -19.99 -1.22
C LEU A 246 -10.22 -21.38 -1.85
N ARG A 247 -9.01 -21.72 -2.34
CA ARG A 247 -8.73 -23.06 -2.92
C ARG A 247 -8.86 -24.15 -1.87
N ALA A 248 -8.23 -23.97 -0.71
CA ALA A 248 -8.29 -24.95 0.38
C ALA A 248 -9.74 -25.13 0.90
N ALA A 249 -10.49 -24.04 1.07
CA ALA A 249 -11.89 -24.11 1.49
C ALA A 249 -12.75 -24.88 0.47
N THR A 250 -12.57 -24.61 -0.82
CA THR A 250 -13.29 -25.33 -1.89
C THR A 250 -12.91 -26.82 -1.92
N ALA A 251 -11.62 -27.14 -1.79
CA ALA A 251 -11.15 -28.53 -1.73
C ALA A 251 -11.69 -29.29 -0.50
N ALA A 252 -11.94 -28.59 0.61
CA ALA A 252 -12.58 -29.14 1.81
C ALA A 252 -14.12 -29.25 1.71
N GLY A 253 -14.71 -28.95 0.55
CA GLY A 253 -16.16 -29.03 0.32
C GLY A 253 -16.94 -27.83 0.85
N LEU A 254 -16.27 -26.77 1.29
CA LEU A 254 -16.92 -25.52 1.66
C LEU A 254 -17.26 -24.69 0.40
N MET A 255 -18.20 -23.79 0.54
CA MET A 255 -18.67 -22.91 -0.54
C MET A 255 -18.39 -21.45 -0.14
N PRO A 256 -17.20 -20.89 -0.50
CA PRO A 256 -16.90 -19.49 -0.22
C PRO A 256 -17.98 -18.56 -0.75
N GLY A 257 -18.38 -17.58 0.07
CA GLY A 257 -19.50 -16.69 -0.20
C GLY A 257 -20.89 -17.24 0.18
N ARG A 258 -20.99 -18.52 0.58
CA ARG A 258 -22.27 -19.16 0.94
C ARG A 258 -22.29 -19.78 2.33
N ASN A 259 -21.21 -20.38 2.79
CA ASN A 259 -21.12 -20.99 4.13
C ASN A 259 -19.80 -20.69 4.84
N ILE A 260 -18.90 -19.94 4.20
CA ILE A 260 -17.69 -19.35 4.75
C ILE A 260 -17.36 -18.09 3.96
N GLN A 261 -16.91 -17.03 4.62
CA GLN A 261 -16.41 -15.82 3.97
C GLN A 261 -14.88 -15.78 3.97
N VAL A 262 -14.31 -15.16 2.94
CA VAL A 262 -12.90 -14.88 2.86
C VAL A 262 -12.70 -13.41 2.52
N VAL A 263 -11.72 -12.76 3.15
CA VAL A 263 -11.31 -11.39 2.84
C VAL A 263 -9.82 -11.35 2.51
N GLY A 264 -9.44 -10.40 1.69
CA GLY A 264 -8.05 -10.17 1.27
C GLY A 264 -7.69 -8.69 1.29
N LEU A 265 -6.47 -8.38 0.86
CA LEU A 265 -5.95 -7.03 0.76
C LEU A 265 -4.92 -6.99 -0.36
N ASN A 266 -5.02 -6.08 -1.30
CA ASN A 266 -4.08 -5.60 -2.34
C ASN A 266 -4.81 -5.04 -3.58
N TRP A 267 -6.11 -5.27 -3.76
CA TRP A 267 -6.84 -4.97 -5.00
C TRP A 267 -6.27 -5.71 -6.22
N SER A 268 -5.85 -6.94 -6.07
CA SER A 268 -5.36 -7.72 -7.20
C SER A 268 -6.48 -8.07 -8.19
N GLU A 269 -6.14 -8.20 -9.47
CA GLU A 269 -7.12 -8.58 -10.51
C GLU A 269 -7.82 -9.90 -10.18
N ASP A 270 -7.06 -10.87 -9.66
CA ASP A 270 -7.60 -12.17 -9.26
C ASP A 270 -8.60 -12.03 -8.11
N ALA A 271 -8.30 -11.22 -7.09
CA ALA A 271 -9.24 -10.95 -5.99
C ALA A 271 -10.51 -10.24 -6.50
N LEU A 272 -10.38 -9.26 -7.41
CA LEU A 272 -11.53 -8.59 -8.01
C LEU A 272 -12.40 -9.56 -8.82
N ARG A 273 -11.80 -10.56 -9.47
CA ARG A 273 -12.52 -11.63 -10.16
C ARG A 273 -13.31 -12.50 -9.17
N GLU A 274 -12.72 -12.85 -8.03
CA GLU A 274 -13.36 -13.62 -6.97
C GLU A 274 -14.51 -12.84 -6.29
N ILE A 275 -14.37 -11.53 -6.11
CA ILE A 275 -15.45 -10.64 -5.62
C ILE A 275 -16.61 -10.63 -6.62
N ARG A 276 -16.33 -10.48 -7.92
CA ARG A 276 -17.35 -10.51 -8.98
C ARG A 276 -18.09 -11.84 -8.99
N ALA A 277 -17.39 -12.93 -8.76
CA ALA A 277 -17.96 -14.28 -8.65
C ALA A 277 -18.69 -14.54 -7.32
N GLY A 278 -18.60 -13.63 -6.34
CA GLY A 278 -19.21 -13.76 -5.01
C GLY A 278 -18.52 -14.76 -4.10
N ARG A 279 -17.25 -15.12 -4.37
CA ARG A 279 -16.46 -16.04 -3.54
C ARG A 279 -15.54 -15.34 -2.56
N LEU A 280 -15.12 -14.11 -2.84
CA LEU A 280 -14.39 -13.24 -1.93
C LEU A 280 -15.33 -12.11 -1.48
N LEU A 281 -15.41 -11.83 -0.18
CA LEU A 281 -16.31 -10.80 0.36
C LEU A 281 -15.82 -9.41 -0.02
N LEU A 282 -14.52 -9.16 0.20
CA LEU A 282 -13.85 -7.92 -0.17
C LEU A 282 -12.34 -8.13 -0.30
N THR A 283 -11.70 -7.18 -0.97
CA THR A 283 -10.27 -6.91 -0.85
C THR A 283 -10.06 -5.46 -0.42
N ASP A 284 -9.34 -5.25 0.68
CA ASP A 284 -8.90 -3.91 1.07
C ASP A 284 -7.65 -3.53 0.27
N GLY A 285 -7.32 -2.23 0.15
CA GLY A 285 -6.12 -1.88 -0.57
C GLY A 285 -6.08 -0.46 -1.13
N GLY A 286 -5.45 -0.33 -2.31
CA GLY A 286 -5.08 0.95 -2.90
C GLY A 286 -3.68 1.42 -2.50
N HIS A 287 -3.03 0.73 -1.56
CA HIS A 287 -1.71 1.11 -1.04
C HIS A 287 -0.56 0.95 -2.04
N PHE A 288 -0.74 0.26 -3.17
CA PHE A 288 0.22 0.29 -4.27
C PHE A 288 0.39 1.70 -4.88
N LEU A 289 -0.61 2.58 -4.72
CA LEU A 289 -0.55 3.98 -5.12
C LEU A 289 0.50 4.80 -4.36
N LEU A 290 1.00 4.29 -3.22
CA LEU A 290 2.13 4.89 -2.51
C LEU A 290 3.33 5.11 -3.45
N GLY A 291 3.51 4.27 -4.48
CA GLY A 291 4.51 4.48 -5.51
C GLY A 291 4.33 5.82 -6.22
N GLY A 292 3.14 6.09 -6.75
CA GLY A 292 2.82 7.36 -7.41
C GLY A 292 2.83 8.54 -6.44
N TRP A 293 2.28 8.36 -5.24
CA TRP A 293 2.25 9.41 -4.21
C TRP A 293 3.65 9.81 -3.73
N SER A 294 4.60 8.86 -3.64
CA SER A 294 6.00 9.17 -3.30
C SER A 294 6.64 10.12 -4.30
N ILE A 295 6.38 9.97 -5.59
CA ILE A 295 6.88 10.87 -6.63
C ILE A 295 6.30 12.29 -6.47
N ILE A 296 5.01 12.40 -6.12
CA ILE A 296 4.39 13.70 -5.84
C ILE A 296 5.09 14.40 -4.68
N LEU A 297 5.31 13.69 -3.55
CA LEU A 297 6.00 14.24 -2.39
C LEU A 297 7.41 14.74 -2.73
N LEU A 298 8.17 13.93 -3.49
CA LEU A 298 9.55 14.26 -3.86
C LEU A 298 9.60 15.39 -4.89
N ARG A 299 8.65 15.44 -5.85
CA ARG A 299 8.54 16.54 -6.81
C ARG A 299 8.18 17.84 -6.11
N ASP A 300 7.21 17.84 -5.20
CA ASP A 300 6.83 19.00 -4.43
C ASP A 300 7.99 19.48 -3.53
N TYR A 301 8.70 18.56 -2.88
CA TYR A 301 9.90 18.89 -2.10
C TYR A 301 10.97 19.56 -2.96
N ALA A 302 11.24 19.03 -4.16
CA ALA A 302 12.23 19.59 -5.08
C ALA A 302 11.82 20.99 -5.60
N ASP A 303 10.52 21.24 -5.75
CA ASP A 303 9.97 22.54 -6.15
C ASP A 303 9.82 23.52 -4.97
N GLY A 304 10.33 23.16 -3.78
CA GLY A 304 10.33 24.02 -2.59
C GLY A 304 9.07 23.94 -1.74
N CYS A 305 8.16 23.02 -2.04
CA CYS A 305 6.96 22.76 -1.23
C CYS A 305 7.16 21.48 -0.37
N ASP A 306 7.80 21.65 0.76
CA ASP A 306 8.16 20.54 1.64
C ASP A 306 6.92 19.91 2.30
N PHE A 307 6.71 18.61 2.08
CA PHE A 307 5.61 17.86 2.71
C PHE A 307 5.70 17.83 4.23
N ALA A 308 6.92 17.93 4.79
CA ALA A 308 7.12 17.99 6.23
C ALA A 308 6.61 19.31 6.87
N ALA A 309 6.14 20.28 6.09
CA ALA A 309 5.45 21.45 6.63
C ALA A 309 4.23 21.08 7.49
N THR A 310 3.61 19.92 7.23
CA THR A 310 2.54 19.34 8.07
C THR A 310 3.09 18.19 8.92
N SER A 311 3.72 17.19 8.29
CA SER A 311 4.33 16.06 8.95
C SER A 311 5.35 15.39 8.01
N PRO A 312 6.52 14.96 8.51
CA PRO A 312 7.42 14.12 7.72
C PRO A 312 6.89 12.69 7.53
N ARG A 313 5.80 12.32 8.21
CA ARG A 313 5.08 11.06 8.02
C ARG A 313 3.75 11.33 7.35
N VAL A 314 3.65 10.92 6.09
CA VAL A 314 2.44 11.06 5.27
C VAL A 314 1.70 9.75 5.27
N GLU A 315 0.41 9.79 5.58
CA GLU A 315 -0.45 8.60 5.57
C GLU A 315 -1.49 8.72 4.45
N ALA A 316 -1.46 7.78 3.51
CA ALA A 316 -2.49 7.62 2.50
C ALA A 316 -3.59 6.68 3.01
N LYS A 317 -4.80 6.82 2.47
CA LYS A 317 -5.94 6.01 2.90
C LYS A 317 -6.07 4.77 2.02
N THR A 318 -6.37 3.63 2.67
CA THR A 318 -6.83 2.43 1.99
C THR A 318 -8.36 2.37 1.95
N SER A 319 -8.91 1.56 1.06
CA SER A 319 -10.35 1.34 0.96
C SER A 319 -10.67 -0.11 0.62
N ALA A 320 -11.84 -0.57 1.06
CA ALA A 320 -12.35 -1.88 0.70
C ALA A 320 -13.07 -1.84 -0.65
N ILE A 321 -12.72 -2.77 -1.54
CA ILE A 321 -13.51 -3.09 -2.73
C ILE A 321 -14.41 -4.27 -2.41
N THR A 322 -15.69 -4.06 -2.62
CA THR A 322 -16.76 -5.05 -2.54
C THR A 322 -17.43 -5.19 -3.90
N ARG A 323 -18.45 -6.04 -4.00
CA ARG A 323 -19.25 -6.15 -5.23
C ARG A 323 -19.90 -4.82 -5.62
N ASP A 324 -20.26 -3.98 -4.66
CA ASP A 324 -21.05 -2.77 -4.88
C ASP A 324 -20.24 -1.63 -5.50
N ASN A 325 -18.93 -1.56 -5.20
CA ASN A 325 -18.05 -0.49 -5.69
C ASN A 325 -16.95 -0.96 -6.66
N LEU A 326 -16.94 -2.25 -7.01
CA LEU A 326 -15.95 -2.87 -7.89
C LEU A 326 -15.78 -2.16 -9.24
N ALA A 327 -16.88 -1.63 -9.81
CA ALA A 327 -16.84 -1.00 -11.14
C ALA A 327 -15.96 0.26 -11.17
N ALA A 328 -15.86 0.99 -10.06
CA ALA A 328 -15.17 2.28 -10.00
C ALA A 328 -13.66 2.19 -10.30
N VAL A 329 -13.02 1.08 -9.89
CA VAL A 329 -11.56 0.91 -10.06
C VAL A 329 -11.19 -0.36 -10.84
N GLY A 330 -12.15 -1.22 -11.13
CA GLY A 330 -11.90 -2.54 -11.73
C GLY A 330 -11.20 -2.49 -13.07
N ASP A 331 -11.51 -1.51 -13.93
CA ASP A 331 -10.87 -1.32 -15.21
C ASP A 331 -9.42 -0.84 -15.05
N LEU A 332 -9.18 0.12 -14.17
CA LEU A 332 -7.83 0.61 -13.86
C LEU A 332 -6.90 -0.52 -13.41
N ILE A 333 -7.40 -1.37 -12.52
CA ILE A 333 -6.62 -2.52 -12.00
C ILE A 333 -6.37 -3.56 -13.09
N LYS A 334 -7.41 -3.93 -13.85
CA LYS A 334 -7.32 -4.92 -14.92
C LYS A 334 -6.33 -4.50 -16.02
N THR A 335 -6.41 -3.24 -16.45
CA THR A 335 -5.59 -2.73 -17.55
C THR A 335 -4.24 -2.22 -17.09
N ARG A 336 -4.07 -1.98 -15.80
CA ARG A 336 -2.90 -1.29 -15.20
C ARG A 336 -2.55 0.02 -15.91
N ALA A 337 -3.58 0.69 -16.46
CA ALA A 337 -3.43 1.94 -17.19
C ALA A 337 -3.21 3.13 -16.25
N PHE A 338 -2.16 3.07 -15.41
CA PHE A 338 -1.88 4.08 -14.38
C PHE A 338 -1.52 5.46 -14.96
N ASP A 339 -1.17 5.54 -16.26
CA ASP A 339 -1.00 6.82 -16.95
C ASP A 339 -2.32 7.61 -17.10
N ARG A 340 -3.47 6.98 -16.88
CA ARG A 340 -4.79 7.66 -16.82
C ARG A 340 -4.98 8.47 -15.54
N ILE A 341 -4.15 8.27 -14.52
CA ILE A 341 -4.20 9.04 -13.28
C ILE A 341 -3.57 10.42 -13.55
N ASP A 342 -4.31 11.48 -13.27
CA ASP A 342 -3.76 12.84 -13.28
C ASP A 342 -3.00 13.10 -11.97
N PHE A 343 -1.74 12.64 -11.92
CA PHE A 343 -0.89 12.81 -10.75
C PHE A 343 -0.62 14.27 -10.40
N ALA A 344 -0.64 15.19 -11.37
CA ALA A 344 -0.42 16.61 -11.12
C ALA A 344 -1.52 17.21 -10.24
N ARG A 345 -2.74 16.69 -10.32
CA ARG A 345 -3.88 17.13 -9.51
C ARG A 345 -3.69 16.90 -8.01
N PHE A 346 -2.85 15.93 -7.63
CA PHE A 346 -2.59 15.58 -6.23
C PHE A 346 -1.44 16.38 -5.61
N ARG A 347 -0.73 17.18 -6.39
CA ARG A 347 0.34 18.04 -5.89
C ARG A 347 -0.19 19.06 -4.88
N ALA A 348 0.63 19.40 -3.91
CA ALA A 348 0.31 20.45 -2.96
C ALA A 348 0.10 21.79 -3.67
N ARG A 349 -0.91 22.52 -3.27
CA ARG A 349 -1.17 23.87 -3.80
C ARG A 349 -0.26 24.90 -3.11
N ALA A 350 0.07 25.98 -3.81
CA ALA A 350 0.82 27.09 -3.25
C ALA A 350 0.22 27.54 -1.91
N GLY A 351 1.05 27.65 -0.87
CA GLY A 351 0.65 28.00 0.49
C GLY A 351 0.01 26.86 1.30
N ARG A 352 -0.06 25.63 0.75
CA ARG A 352 -0.62 24.45 1.41
C ARG A 352 0.31 23.23 1.34
N CYS A 353 1.62 23.46 1.48
CA CYS A 353 2.61 22.38 1.49
C CYS A 353 2.31 21.39 2.62
N GLY A 354 2.43 20.10 2.32
CA GLY A 354 2.12 19.01 3.25
C GLY A 354 0.64 18.65 3.37
N GLN A 355 -0.26 19.30 2.61
CA GLN A 355 -1.68 18.97 2.59
C GLN A 355 -2.01 18.21 1.30
N TYR A 356 -2.27 16.91 1.42
CA TYR A 356 -2.56 16.02 0.31
C TYR A 356 -3.88 15.29 0.53
N ASP A 357 -4.64 15.09 -0.54
CA ASP A 357 -5.79 14.19 -0.54
C ASP A 357 -5.47 12.93 -1.36
N PHE A 358 -4.86 11.95 -0.71
CA PHE A 358 -4.54 10.64 -1.27
C PHE A 358 -5.67 9.62 -1.04
N SER A 359 -6.91 10.08 -1.10
CA SER A 359 -8.10 9.22 -0.97
C SER A 359 -8.46 8.53 -2.30
N VAL A 360 -9.21 7.44 -2.19
CA VAL A 360 -9.73 6.71 -3.35
C VAL A 360 -10.75 7.54 -4.13
N ASP A 361 -11.54 8.37 -3.47
CA ASP A 361 -12.50 9.27 -4.14
C ASP A 361 -11.77 10.32 -4.99
N ALA A 362 -10.67 10.87 -4.46
CA ALA A 362 -9.80 11.76 -5.23
C ALA A 362 -9.16 11.04 -6.42
N LEU A 363 -8.72 9.78 -6.23
CA LEU A 363 -8.20 8.94 -7.32
C LEU A 363 -9.23 8.77 -8.44
N ILE A 364 -10.44 8.30 -8.10
CA ILE A 364 -11.51 8.08 -9.09
C ILE A 364 -11.81 9.38 -9.86
N SER A 365 -11.84 10.51 -9.15
CA SER A 365 -12.08 11.83 -9.74
C SER A 365 -10.94 12.32 -10.63
N SER A 366 -9.74 11.73 -10.53
CA SER A 366 -8.56 12.09 -11.32
C SER A 366 -8.40 11.26 -12.60
N LEU A 367 -9.18 10.18 -12.76
CA LEU A 367 -9.06 9.31 -13.92
C LEU A 367 -9.53 10.05 -15.19
N THR A 368 -8.63 10.18 -16.15
CA THR A 368 -8.98 10.67 -17.47
C THR A 368 -9.76 9.60 -18.23
N LEU A 369 -10.78 10.01 -19.00
CA LEU A 369 -11.50 9.07 -19.87
C LEU A 369 -10.53 8.47 -20.89
N PRO A 370 -10.72 7.20 -21.32
CA PRO A 370 -9.96 6.63 -22.43
C PRO A 370 -10.11 7.52 -23.67
N GLU A 371 -9.01 7.80 -24.36
CA GLU A 371 -9.07 8.44 -25.68
C GLU A 371 -9.88 7.56 -26.61
N GLY A 372 -11.05 8.02 -27.06
CA GLY A 372 -11.90 7.29 -28.02
C GLY A 372 -13.34 7.00 -27.61
N THR A 373 -13.84 7.50 -26.49
CA THR A 373 -15.27 7.44 -26.13
C THR A 373 -16.01 8.74 -26.41
N ALA A 374 -15.68 9.43 -27.52
CA ALA A 374 -16.58 10.43 -28.11
C ALA A 374 -17.39 9.71 -29.18
N ASP A 375 -18.68 9.44 -28.90
CA ASP A 375 -19.67 8.98 -29.86
C ASP A 375 -19.84 9.95 -31.04
#